data_263148f932c07a35eda5ca68432b10e8
#
_entry.id   263148f932c07a35eda5ca68432b10e8
#
_cell.length_a   1.000
_cell.length_b   1.000
_cell.length_c   1.000
_cell.angle_alpha   90.00
_cell.angle_beta   90.00
_cell.angle_gamma   90.00
#
_symmetry.space_group_name_H-M   'P 1'
#
loop_
_entity.id
_entity.type
_entity.pdbx_description
1 polymer ?
#
loop_
_entity_poly.entity_id
_entity_poly.type
_entity_poly.pdbx_seq_one_letter_code
_entity_poly.pdbx_strand_id
1 'polypeptide(L)'
;MKSRATQTKELDMVNGPLARKILIYSIPLMFSNLLQVFFNMTDVAVVGKFAGARALGSVGSTTIIITLTTGILLGMGGGVNAVTALHMGAEDYQRVHKTVHTSVILCFIAGLLLLVAGLVFSKPLLEVMNTKPELIDGATAYLMIYLCGSPALALYNFGNGVLSAVGDTKRPLIYLSISGIINIVLNLFFVIVCRLGVIGVAIASIIAQYISATLIIRFLLKTYGSYGLRMKDIAIDRDAAAAVLRIGVPAAIQYSLFAIANICIQTSINSFSHVVVEGNSAATNADSLIYDMMAAFYTACTSFIAQNLGARKKERVLRTFFITLAYSFLMGLVLGVALFIFQRPFLLLFTSDDAVIHYGQIRIGVMAFVYCVSAFMDNATAAARGIGKSVMPTIIVVMGSVVFRIIWLLTVFAYFKTLQSLYLIYVISWTLTAIAGNIYFAYHYRRI
;
A
#
# COMPACT_ATOMS: atom_id res chain seq x y z
N MET A 1 30.99 29.71 -13.54
CA MET A 1 30.08 28.96 -14.44
C MET A 1 29.07 28.24 -13.57
N LYS A 2 27.84 28.79 -13.44
CA LYS A 2 26.72 28.14 -12.74
C LYS A 2 26.20 27.01 -13.62
N SER A 3 26.55 25.78 -13.30
CA SER A 3 25.94 24.59 -13.88
C SER A 3 24.42 24.71 -13.73
N ARG A 4 23.69 24.69 -14.84
CA ARG A 4 22.25 24.46 -14.89
C ARG A 4 21.97 23.04 -14.40
N ALA A 5 22.05 22.83 -13.09
CA ALA A 5 21.44 21.68 -12.46
C ALA A 5 19.95 21.78 -12.75
N THR A 6 19.39 20.79 -13.37
CA THR A 6 17.97 20.59 -13.67
C THR A 6 17.17 20.86 -12.40
N GLN A 7 16.71 22.11 -12.22
CA GLN A 7 15.66 22.44 -11.26
C GLN A 7 14.41 21.70 -11.73
N THR A 8 14.21 20.53 -11.18
CA THR A 8 12.95 19.83 -11.33
C THR A 8 11.89 20.68 -10.68
N LYS A 9 10.88 21.00 -11.44
CA LYS A 9 9.77 21.83 -11.02
C LYS A 9 8.97 21.05 -9.98
N GLU A 10 9.37 21.19 -8.71
CA GLU A 10 8.64 20.66 -7.55
C GLU A 10 7.22 21.22 -7.60
N LEU A 11 6.22 20.39 -7.28
CA LEU A 11 4.84 20.85 -7.27
C LEU A 11 4.62 21.68 -6.00
N ASP A 12 4.43 22.97 -6.15
CA ASP A 12 4.02 23.84 -5.04
C ASP A 12 2.64 23.42 -4.53
N MET A 13 2.57 22.79 -3.36
CA MET A 13 1.33 22.29 -2.74
C MET A 13 0.65 23.36 -1.86
N VAL A 14 1.37 24.43 -1.55
CA VAL A 14 0.92 25.46 -0.58
C VAL A 14 0.16 26.59 -1.25
N ASN A 15 0.45 26.90 -2.53
CA ASN A 15 -0.17 28.00 -3.26
C ASN A 15 -0.96 27.52 -4.49
N GLY A 16 -1.75 28.39 -5.12
CA GLY A 16 -2.47 28.12 -6.38
C GLY A 16 -3.67 27.16 -6.25
N PRO A 17 -4.20 26.67 -7.39
CA PRO A 17 -5.45 25.90 -7.43
C PRO A 17 -5.25 24.46 -6.91
N LEU A 18 -5.84 24.16 -5.74
CA LEU A 18 -5.70 22.89 -5.04
C LEU A 18 -6.18 21.69 -5.87
N ALA A 19 -7.40 21.78 -6.40
CA ALA A 19 -8.02 20.65 -7.10
C ALA A 19 -7.14 20.14 -8.27
N ARG A 20 -6.69 21.06 -9.13
CA ARG A 20 -5.81 20.71 -10.25
C ARG A 20 -4.47 20.12 -9.78
N LYS A 21 -3.89 20.69 -8.73
CA LYS A 21 -2.59 20.22 -8.20
C LYS A 21 -2.70 18.85 -7.56
N ILE A 22 -3.78 18.57 -6.83
CA ILE A 22 -4.05 17.23 -6.28
C ILE A 22 -4.18 16.20 -7.40
N LEU A 23 -4.90 16.49 -8.49
CA LEU A 23 -4.98 15.59 -9.64
C LEU A 23 -3.61 15.34 -10.28
N ILE A 24 -2.84 16.39 -10.57
CA ILE A 24 -1.49 16.27 -11.17
C ILE A 24 -0.57 15.42 -10.29
N TYR A 25 -0.69 15.54 -8.97
CA TYR A 25 0.06 14.76 -8.00
C TYR A 25 -0.40 13.31 -7.95
N SER A 26 -1.72 13.05 -7.97
CA SER A 26 -2.29 11.74 -7.79
C SER A 26 -2.19 10.83 -9.03
N ILE A 27 -2.25 11.38 -10.24
CA ILE A 27 -2.19 10.59 -11.47
C ILE A 27 -0.93 9.70 -11.55
N PRO A 28 0.31 10.20 -11.32
CA PRO A 28 1.47 9.31 -11.32
C PRO A 28 1.43 8.24 -10.21
N LEU A 29 0.86 8.54 -9.07
CA LEU A 29 0.68 7.56 -7.98
C LEU A 29 -0.31 6.47 -8.35
N MET A 30 -1.42 6.81 -9.02
CA MET A 30 -2.36 5.83 -9.55
C MET A 30 -1.68 4.86 -10.51
N PHE A 31 -0.89 5.39 -11.45
CA PHE A 31 -0.13 4.54 -12.37
C PHE A 31 0.92 3.70 -11.65
N SER A 32 1.60 4.23 -10.61
CA SER A 32 2.54 3.46 -9.80
C SER A 32 1.86 2.29 -9.10
N ASN A 33 0.69 2.51 -8.50
CA ASN A 33 -0.07 1.49 -7.82
C ASN A 33 -0.58 0.41 -8.80
N LEU A 34 -1.14 0.82 -9.94
CA LEU A 34 -1.56 -0.11 -10.99
C LEU A 34 -0.39 -0.95 -11.52
N LEU A 35 0.77 -0.35 -11.76
CA LEU A 35 1.94 -1.09 -12.20
C LEU A 35 2.38 -2.14 -11.18
N GLN A 36 2.31 -1.85 -9.88
CA GLN A 36 2.62 -2.84 -8.86
C GLN A 36 1.66 -4.04 -8.92
N VAL A 37 0.36 -3.80 -9.11
CA VAL A 37 -0.62 -4.87 -9.31
C VAL A 37 -0.29 -5.70 -10.55
N PHE A 38 -0.01 -5.05 -11.69
CA PHE A 38 0.35 -5.75 -12.91
C PHE A 38 1.63 -6.57 -12.78
N PHE A 39 2.66 -6.07 -12.09
CA PHE A 39 3.88 -6.82 -11.86
C PHE A 39 3.63 -8.06 -11.00
N ASN A 40 2.87 -7.93 -9.92
CA ASN A 40 2.48 -9.06 -9.08
C ASN A 40 1.66 -10.10 -9.88
N MET A 41 0.72 -9.65 -10.69
CA MET A 41 -0.06 -10.56 -11.57
C MET A 41 0.83 -11.25 -12.60
N THR A 42 1.81 -10.56 -13.15
CA THR A 42 2.76 -11.14 -14.11
C THR A 42 3.64 -12.20 -13.44
N ASP A 43 4.13 -11.94 -12.22
CA ASP A 43 4.92 -12.90 -11.45
C ASP A 43 4.13 -14.21 -11.25
N VAL A 44 2.88 -14.09 -10.80
CA VAL A 44 1.98 -15.22 -10.58
C VAL A 44 1.68 -15.95 -11.89
N ALA A 45 1.43 -15.22 -12.99
CA ALA A 45 1.15 -15.80 -14.29
C ALA A 45 2.35 -16.57 -14.88
N VAL A 46 3.56 -16.00 -14.76
CA VAL A 46 4.80 -16.65 -15.22
C VAL A 46 5.05 -17.95 -14.43
N VAL A 47 4.90 -17.91 -13.10
CA VAL A 47 5.04 -19.11 -12.27
C VAL A 47 4.00 -20.16 -12.64
N GLY A 48 2.74 -19.77 -12.73
CA GLY A 48 1.65 -20.71 -13.01
C GLY A 48 1.79 -21.39 -14.38
N LYS A 49 2.15 -20.61 -15.40
CA LYS A 49 2.24 -21.11 -16.78
C LYS A 49 3.52 -21.93 -17.06
N PHE A 50 4.64 -21.53 -16.50
CA PHE A 50 5.95 -22.09 -16.87
C PHE A 50 6.62 -22.91 -15.77
N ALA A 51 6.29 -22.72 -14.49
CA ALA A 51 6.85 -23.48 -13.38
C ALA A 51 5.88 -24.53 -12.80
N GLY A 52 4.60 -24.48 -13.19
CA GLY A 52 3.59 -25.47 -12.85
C GLY A 52 2.83 -25.20 -11.54
N ALA A 53 1.79 -26.01 -11.29
CA ALA A 53 0.85 -25.81 -10.19
C ALA A 53 1.51 -25.85 -8.79
N ARG A 54 2.52 -26.71 -8.58
CA ARG A 54 3.24 -26.79 -7.31
C ARG A 54 3.98 -25.49 -7.01
N ALA A 55 4.66 -24.94 -8.00
CA ALA A 55 5.36 -23.65 -7.87
C ALA A 55 4.39 -22.51 -7.58
N LEU A 56 3.26 -22.47 -8.28
CA LEU A 56 2.19 -21.51 -8.04
C LEU A 56 1.63 -21.60 -6.61
N GLY A 57 1.38 -22.81 -6.12
CA GLY A 57 0.96 -23.04 -4.75
C GLY A 57 1.98 -22.58 -3.70
N SER A 58 3.28 -22.79 -3.98
CA SER A 58 4.37 -22.33 -3.10
C SER A 58 4.39 -20.79 -3.01
N VAL A 59 4.30 -20.07 -4.13
CA VAL A 59 4.23 -18.59 -4.15
C VAL A 59 2.95 -18.11 -3.46
N GLY A 60 1.80 -18.70 -3.77
CA GLY A 60 0.52 -18.35 -3.16
C GLY A 60 0.52 -18.46 -1.63
N SER A 61 1.17 -19.48 -1.08
CA SER A 61 1.28 -19.69 0.37
C SER A 61 2.07 -18.58 1.08
N THR A 62 2.93 -17.83 0.38
CA THR A 62 3.74 -16.75 0.96
C THR A 62 3.09 -15.38 0.89
N THR A 63 2.01 -15.21 0.12
CA THR A 63 1.38 -13.91 -0.20
C THR A 63 1.05 -13.11 1.06
N ILE A 64 0.55 -13.75 2.10
CA ILE A 64 0.17 -13.11 3.36
C ILE A 64 1.39 -12.49 4.04
N ILE A 65 2.50 -13.24 4.15
CA ILE A 65 3.72 -12.77 4.82
C ILE A 65 4.34 -11.61 4.02
N ILE A 66 4.31 -11.71 2.69
CA ILE A 66 4.79 -10.64 1.80
C ILE A 66 3.93 -9.39 1.96
N THR A 67 2.60 -9.52 2.03
CA THR A 67 1.68 -8.40 2.24
C THR A 67 1.93 -7.73 3.59
N LEU A 68 2.13 -8.50 4.66
CA LEU A 68 2.49 -7.97 5.98
C LEU A 68 3.81 -7.19 5.93
N THR A 69 4.84 -7.77 5.34
CA THR A 69 6.17 -7.13 5.21
C THR A 69 6.09 -5.83 4.42
N THR A 70 5.42 -5.86 3.27
CA THR A 70 5.22 -4.69 2.42
C THR A 70 4.42 -3.61 3.14
N GLY A 71 3.36 -4.00 3.86
CA GLY A 71 2.54 -3.09 4.66
C GLY A 71 3.32 -2.35 5.75
N ILE A 72 4.24 -3.05 6.44
CA ILE A 72 5.13 -2.42 7.43
C ILE A 72 6.00 -1.34 6.76
N LEU A 73 6.60 -1.64 5.62
CA LEU A 73 7.48 -0.71 4.92
C LEU A 73 6.72 0.47 4.30
N LEU A 74 5.51 0.24 3.80
CA LEU A 74 4.61 1.31 3.33
C LEU A 74 4.21 2.24 4.48
N GLY A 75 3.90 1.70 5.65
CA GLY A 75 3.61 2.49 6.85
C GLY A 75 4.77 3.39 7.25
N MET A 76 5.99 2.85 7.24
CA MET A 76 7.21 3.64 7.51
C MET A 76 7.41 4.74 6.47
N GLY A 77 7.27 4.45 5.18
CA GLY A 77 7.33 5.45 4.10
C GLY A 77 6.28 6.56 4.24
N GLY A 78 5.06 6.21 4.70
CA GLY A 78 4.00 7.18 5.03
C GLY A 78 4.38 8.12 6.17
N GLY A 79 5.08 7.63 7.20
CA GLY A 79 5.63 8.44 8.27
C GLY A 79 6.68 9.44 7.75
N VAL A 80 7.60 8.97 6.92
CA VAL A 80 8.61 9.82 6.26
C VAL A 80 7.93 10.92 5.44
N ASN A 81 6.92 10.56 4.63
CA ASN A 81 6.17 11.51 3.82
C ASN A 81 5.52 12.60 4.68
N ALA A 82 4.73 12.23 5.69
CA ALA A 82 3.99 13.18 6.50
C ALA A 82 4.90 14.19 7.23
N VAL A 83 5.99 13.70 7.87
CA VAL A 83 6.90 14.56 8.62
C VAL A 83 7.73 15.45 7.70
N THR A 84 8.23 14.92 6.59
CA THR A 84 8.99 15.69 5.60
C THR A 84 8.09 16.77 4.97
N ALA A 85 6.85 16.43 4.60
CA ALA A 85 5.89 17.37 4.03
C ALA A 85 5.55 18.51 5.02
N LEU A 86 5.37 18.20 6.31
CA LEU A 86 5.12 19.19 7.35
C LEU A 86 6.25 20.23 7.43
N HIS A 87 7.49 19.76 7.49
CA HIS A 87 8.66 20.65 7.59
C HIS A 87 8.93 21.41 6.28
N MET A 88 8.65 20.80 5.11
CA MET A 88 8.69 21.49 3.82
C MET A 88 7.67 22.64 3.77
N GLY A 89 6.46 22.42 4.22
CA GLY A 89 5.44 23.44 4.28
C GLY A 89 5.73 24.58 5.26
N ALA A 90 6.45 24.27 6.34
CA ALA A 90 6.92 25.23 7.31
C ALA A 90 8.17 26.00 6.85
N GLU A 91 8.74 25.66 5.67
CA GLU A 91 10.01 26.18 5.17
C GLU A 91 11.19 25.94 6.14
N ASP A 92 11.06 24.98 7.06
CA ASP A 92 12.10 24.58 8.02
C ASP A 92 13.03 23.55 7.36
N TYR A 93 13.86 24.05 6.46
CA TYR A 93 14.77 23.21 5.68
C TYR A 93 15.82 22.46 6.53
N GLN A 94 16.13 22.96 7.71
CA GLN A 94 17.03 22.27 8.64
C GLN A 94 16.36 21.01 9.20
N ARG A 95 15.10 21.10 9.59
CA ARG A 95 14.33 19.92 10.03
C ARG A 95 14.02 18.97 8.88
N VAL A 96 13.79 19.45 7.66
CA VAL A 96 13.71 18.58 6.48
C VAL A 96 14.97 17.75 6.33
N HIS A 97 16.14 18.40 6.37
CA HIS A 97 17.44 17.73 6.26
C HIS A 97 17.61 16.65 7.35
N LYS A 98 17.37 16.99 8.61
CA LYS A 98 17.44 16.04 9.73
C LYS A 98 16.46 14.87 9.56
N THR A 99 15.22 15.15 9.14
CA THR A 99 14.19 14.10 8.91
C THR A 99 14.63 13.14 7.83
N VAL A 100 15.10 13.63 6.69
CA VAL A 100 15.54 12.79 5.56
C VAL A 100 16.70 11.88 5.97
N HIS A 101 17.74 12.45 6.62
CA HIS A 101 18.93 11.69 7.02
C HIS A 101 18.67 10.68 8.15
N THR A 102 17.77 11.00 9.08
CA THR A 102 17.31 10.05 10.10
C THR A 102 16.44 8.96 9.49
N SER A 103 15.55 9.32 8.58
CA SER A 103 14.57 8.37 7.99
C SER A 103 15.21 7.30 7.13
N VAL A 104 16.31 7.61 6.42
CA VAL A 104 17.02 6.59 5.64
C VAL A 104 17.57 5.49 6.55
N ILE A 105 18.10 5.84 7.73
CA ILE A 105 18.59 4.87 8.72
C ILE A 105 17.42 4.05 9.27
N LEU A 106 16.33 4.69 9.70
CA LEU A 106 15.18 4.01 10.27
C LEU A 106 14.55 3.01 9.30
N CYS A 107 14.36 3.42 8.04
CA CYS A 107 13.82 2.54 7.02
C CYS A 107 14.76 1.39 6.68
N PHE A 108 16.06 1.66 6.59
CA PHE A 108 17.06 0.62 6.34
C PHE A 108 17.11 -0.41 7.48
N ILE A 109 17.09 0.04 8.75
CA ILE A 109 17.00 -0.84 9.91
C ILE A 109 15.72 -1.66 9.89
N ALA A 110 14.57 -1.05 9.59
CA ALA A 110 13.31 -1.78 9.46
C ALA A 110 13.41 -2.88 8.38
N GLY A 111 14.00 -2.56 7.23
CA GLY A 111 14.26 -3.55 6.16
C GLY A 111 15.20 -4.67 6.59
N LEU A 112 16.27 -4.36 7.34
CA LEU A 112 17.17 -5.37 7.90
C LEU A 112 16.50 -6.25 8.95
N LEU A 113 15.69 -5.68 9.82
CA LEU A 113 14.93 -6.46 10.81
C LEU A 113 13.97 -7.44 10.13
N LEU A 114 13.29 -7.01 9.05
CA LEU A 114 12.41 -7.87 8.26
C LEU A 114 13.21 -8.95 7.50
N LEU A 115 14.39 -8.63 6.99
CA LEU A 115 15.28 -9.61 6.40
C LEU A 115 15.67 -10.69 7.42
N VAL A 116 16.19 -10.29 8.59
CA VAL A 116 16.59 -11.23 9.64
C VAL A 116 15.41 -12.06 10.12
N ALA A 117 14.27 -11.42 10.38
CA ALA A 117 13.04 -12.11 10.77
C ALA A 117 12.62 -13.12 9.67
N GLY A 118 12.72 -12.73 8.40
CA GLY A 118 12.42 -13.62 7.28
C GLY A 118 13.34 -14.83 7.21
N LEU A 119 14.63 -14.65 7.37
CA LEU A 119 15.59 -15.75 7.34
C LEU A 119 15.37 -16.74 8.51
N VAL A 120 14.98 -16.23 9.69
CA VAL A 120 14.79 -17.06 10.88
C VAL A 120 13.40 -17.70 10.95
N PHE A 121 12.35 -16.95 10.60
CA PHE A 121 10.97 -17.34 10.88
C PHE A 121 10.17 -17.79 9.65
N SER A 122 10.72 -17.77 8.41
CA SER A 122 9.96 -18.12 7.20
C SER A 122 9.35 -19.52 7.29
N LYS A 123 10.15 -20.54 7.61
CA LYS A 123 9.66 -21.93 7.71
C LYS A 123 8.69 -22.12 8.88
N PRO A 124 9.00 -21.71 10.13
CA PRO A 124 8.04 -21.76 11.25
C PRO A 124 6.72 -21.08 10.97
N LEU A 125 6.72 -19.90 10.33
CA LEU A 125 5.50 -19.19 9.98
C LEU A 125 4.65 -19.97 8.98
N LEU A 126 5.26 -20.55 7.94
CA LEU A 126 4.57 -21.37 6.96
C LEU A 126 4.00 -22.65 7.58
N GLU A 127 4.70 -23.26 8.54
CA GLU A 127 4.22 -24.41 9.31
C GLU A 127 2.99 -24.05 10.15
N VAL A 128 3.04 -22.95 10.90
CA VAL A 128 1.90 -22.44 11.68
C VAL A 128 0.69 -22.11 10.78
N MET A 129 0.94 -21.67 9.55
CA MET A 129 -0.12 -21.43 8.56
C MET A 129 -0.65 -22.73 7.91
N ASN A 130 -0.22 -23.91 8.37
CA ASN A 130 -0.59 -25.21 7.81
C ASN A 130 -0.34 -25.31 6.30
N THR A 131 0.78 -24.77 5.82
CA THR A 131 1.20 -24.93 4.43
C THR A 131 1.43 -26.41 4.14
N LYS A 132 0.90 -26.90 3.02
CA LYS A 132 1.01 -28.32 2.64
C LYS A 132 2.48 -28.76 2.58
N PRO A 133 2.84 -29.97 3.07
CA PRO A 133 4.22 -30.48 3.06
C PRO A 133 4.88 -30.44 1.69
N GLU A 134 4.09 -30.64 0.62
CA GLU A 134 4.57 -30.62 -0.76
C GLU A 134 4.99 -29.23 -1.26
N LEU A 135 4.49 -28.16 -0.61
CA LEU A 135 4.72 -26.77 -1.00
C LEU A 135 5.72 -26.05 -0.09
N ILE A 136 5.95 -26.57 1.13
CA ILE A 136 6.64 -25.84 2.20
C ILE A 136 8.09 -25.50 1.85
N ASP A 137 8.82 -26.42 1.20
CA ASP A 137 10.22 -26.19 0.84
C ASP A 137 10.34 -25.10 -0.24
N GLY A 138 9.48 -25.16 -1.27
CA GLY A 138 9.42 -24.14 -2.32
C GLY A 138 8.97 -22.78 -1.79
N ALA A 139 7.96 -22.77 -0.90
CA ALA A 139 7.47 -21.56 -0.26
C ALA A 139 8.52 -20.92 0.66
N THR A 140 9.24 -21.76 1.45
CA THR A 140 10.31 -21.28 2.32
C THR A 140 11.45 -20.67 1.51
N ALA A 141 11.92 -21.36 0.48
CA ALA A 141 12.99 -20.87 -0.40
C ALA A 141 12.58 -19.52 -1.07
N TYR A 142 11.37 -19.47 -1.63
CA TYR A 142 10.85 -18.25 -2.24
C TYR A 142 10.80 -17.08 -1.24
N LEU A 143 10.22 -17.33 -0.06
CA LEU A 143 10.04 -16.30 0.96
C LEU A 143 11.37 -15.77 1.50
N MET A 144 12.32 -16.68 1.84
CA MET A 144 13.65 -16.28 2.31
C MET A 144 14.39 -15.45 1.27
N ILE A 145 14.37 -15.86 0.02
CA ILE A 145 14.97 -15.11 -1.07
C ILE A 145 14.27 -13.77 -1.22
N TYR A 146 12.94 -13.72 -1.34
CA TYR A 146 12.17 -12.49 -1.50
C TYR A 146 12.46 -11.47 -0.39
N LEU A 147 12.56 -11.92 0.87
CA LEU A 147 12.83 -11.07 2.03
C LEU A 147 14.27 -10.53 2.06
N CYS A 148 15.21 -11.12 1.31
CA CYS A 148 16.53 -10.49 1.06
C CYS A 148 16.40 -9.16 0.31
N GLY A 149 15.30 -8.91 -0.37
CA GLY A 149 14.98 -7.62 -0.97
C GLY A 149 14.40 -6.57 -0.01
N SER A 150 14.01 -6.96 1.22
CA SER A 150 13.35 -6.04 2.18
C SER A 150 14.15 -4.75 2.48
N PRO A 151 15.49 -4.76 2.62
CA PRO A 151 16.26 -3.53 2.79
C PRO A 151 16.16 -2.60 1.57
N ALA A 152 16.14 -3.16 0.37
CA ALA A 152 15.99 -2.38 -0.86
C ALA A 152 14.57 -1.79 -0.96
N LEU A 153 13.55 -2.60 -0.67
CA LEU A 153 12.16 -2.15 -0.66
C LEU A 153 11.93 -1.05 0.39
N ALA A 154 12.58 -1.15 1.56
CA ALA A 154 12.56 -0.13 2.59
C ALA A 154 13.16 1.20 2.10
N LEU A 155 14.32 1.14 1.44
CA LEU A 155 14.97 2.32 0.86
C LEU A 155 14.16 2.93 -0.29
N TYR A 156 13.50 2.11 -1.11
CA TYR A 156 12.59 2.60 -2.14
C TYR A 156 11.40 3.35 -1.51
N ASN A 157 10.73 2.75 -0.48
CA ASN A 157 9.62 3.39 0.22
C ASN A 157 10.04 4.67 0.96
N PHE A 158 11.24 4.69 1.55
CA PHE A 158 11.84 5.91 2.11
C PHE A 158 11.93 7.01 1.05
N GLY A 159 12.57 6.72 -0.08
CA GLY A 159 12.76 7.70 -1.16
C GLY A 159 11.44 8.14 -1.79
N ASN A 160 10.49 7.22 -1.98
CA ASN A 160 9.13 7.53 -2.43
C ASN A 160 8.41 8.47 -1.44
N GLY A 161 8.55 8.23 -0.13
CA GLY A 161 8.00 9.09 0.92
C GLY A 161 8.59 10.51 0.85
N VAL A 162 9.91 10.66 0.71
CA VAL A 162 10.58 11.96 0.56
C VAL A 162 10.14 12.68 -0.71
N LEU A 163 10.15 11.99 -1.87
CA LEU A 163 9.77 12.60 -3.15
C LEU A 163 8.29 12.99 -3.18
N SER A 164 7.42 12.16 -2.62
CA SER A 164 6.00 12.51 -2.46
C SER A 164 5.81 13.72 -1.55
N ALA A 165 6.60 13.86 -0.49
CA ALA A 165 6.54 15.00 0.42
C ALA A 165 6.90 16.34 -0.25
N VAL A 166 7.79 16.32 -1.25
CA VAL A 166 8.18 17.51 -2.01
C VAL A 166 7.38 17.70 -3.32
N GLY A 167 6.42 16.82 -3.58
CA GLY A 167 5.53 16.94 -4.75
C GLY A 167 6.01 16.24 -6.02
N ASP A 168 7.07 15.45 -5.97
CA ASP A 168 7.59 14.71 -7.11
C ASP A 168 7.12 13.26 -7.11
N THR A 169 5.94 13.02 -7.62
CA THR A 169 5.37 11.66 -7.77
C THR A 169 5.73 10.99 -9.08
N LYS A 170 6.30 11.73 -10.04
CA LYS A 170 6.66 11.20 -11.37
C LYS A 170 7.91 10.34 -11.33
N ARG A 171 8.93 10.73 -10.57
CA ARG A 171 10.19 9.96 -10.49
C ARG A 171 10.02 8.59 -9.88
N PRO A 172 9.34 8.42 -8.73
CA PRO A 172 9.03 7.10 -8.22
C PRO A 172 8.34 6.20 -9.25
N LEU A 173 7.36 6.73 -10.02
CA LEU A 173 6.72 6.01 -11.10
C LEU A 173 7.72 5.56 -12.18
N ILE A 174 8.60 6.45 -12.64
CA ILE A 174 9.60 6.10 -13.67
C ILE A 174 10.54 5.00 -13.16
N TYR A 175 11.03 5.11 -11.92
CA TYR A 175 11.94 4.12 -11.34
C TYR A 175 11.26 2.76 -11.14
N LEU A 176 10.00 2.78 -10.70
CA LEU A 176 9.18 1.57 -10.61
C LEU A 176 8.93 0.94 -11.98
N SER A 177 8.64 1.75 -13.00
CA SER A 177 8.42 1.25 -14.36
C SER A 177 9.67 0.58 -14.92
N ILE A 178 10.85 1.20 -14.76
CA ILE A 178 12.12 0.62 -15.20
C ILE A 178 12.37 -0.71 -14.50
N SER A 179 12.26 -0.72 -13.16
CA SER A 179 12.51 -1.95 -12.38
C SER A 179 11.49 -3.04 -12.67
N GLY A 180 10.24 -2.69 -12.91
CA GLY A 180 9.20 -3.65 -13.23
C GLY A 180 9.35 -4.28 -14.62
N ILE A 181 9.73 -3.50 -15.64
CA ILE A 181 10.06 -4.07 -16.96
C ILE A 181 11.24 -5.05 -16.84
N ILE A 182 12.27 -4.68 -16.08
CA ILE A 182 13.42 -5.56 -15.85
C ILE A 182 12.98 -6.81 -15.07
N ASN A 183 12.10 -6.67 -14.08
CA ASN A 183 11.53 -7.82 -13.34
C ASN A 183 10.84 -8.81 -14.29
N ILE A 184 9.97 -8.34 -15.20
CA ILE A 184 9.28 -9.20 -16.17
C ILE A 184 10.29 -9.94 -17.07
N VAL A 185 11.27 -9.24 -17.61
CA VAL A 185 12.30 -9.84 -18.46
C VAL A 185 13.11 -10.89 -17.70
N LEU A 186 13.52 -10.58 -16.48
CA LEU A 186 14.26 -11.51 -15.63
C LEU A 186 13.41 -12.70 -15.17
N ASN A 187 12.13 -12.52 -14.90
CA ASN A 187 11.21 -13.61 -14.60
C ASN A 187 11.16 -14.62 -15.76
N LEU A 188 10.94 -14.14 -16.96
CA LEU A 188 10.92 -14.99 -18.15
C LEU A 188 12.26 -15.68 -18.35
N PHE A 189 13.38 -14.98 -18.19
CA PHE A 189 14.71 -15.54 -18.32
C PHE A 189 15.00 -16.63 -17.28
N PHE A 190 14.81 -16.34 -15.98
CA PHE A 190 15.13 -17.30 -14.92
C PHE A 190 14.17 -18.49 -14.89
N VAL A 191 12.89 -18.29 -15.21
CA VAL A 191 11.91 -19.38 -15.18
C VAL A 191 11.97 -20.24 -16.44
N ILE A 192 12.07 -19.64 -17.63
CA ILE A 192 12.02 -20.38 -18.89
C ILE A 192 13.40 -20.88 -19.32
N VAL A 193 14.40 -19.99 -19.33
CA VAL A 193 15.75 -20.33 -19.84
C VAL A 193 16.55 -21.06 -18.77
N CYS A 194 16.63 -20.52 -17.56
CA CYS A 194 17.39 -21.13 -16.45
C CYS A 194 16.63 -22.24 -15.72
N ARG A 195 15.31 -22.36 -15.94
CA ARG A 195 14.43 -23.38 -15.31
C ARG A 195 14.49 -23.39 -13.78
N LEU A 196 14.70 -22.22 -13.16
CA LEU A 196 14.80 -22.06 -11.71
C LEU A 196 13.44 -22.07 -10.99
N GLY A 197 12.32 -22.12 -11.70
CA GLY A 197 10.98 -22.16 -11.14
C GLY A 197 10.71 -21.02 -10.16
N VAL A 198 10.28 -21.35 -8.95
CA VAL A 198 9.93 -20.39 -7.88
C VAL A 198 11.12 -19.53 -7.47
N ILE A 199 12.32 -20.12 -7.40
CA ILE A 199 13.54 -19.40 -7.03
C ILE A 199 13.88 -18.33 -8.06
N GLY A 200 13.66 -18.61 -9.35
CA GLY A 200 13.90 -17.66 -10.43
C GLY A 200 13.07 -16.37 -10.30
N VAL A 201 11.79 -16.51 -9.96
CA VAL A 201 10.90 -15.35 -9.73
C VAL A 201 11.34 -14.55 -8.50
N ALA A 202 11.69 -15.21 -7.40
CA ALA A 202 12.20 -14.52 -6.22
C ALA A 202 13.47 -13.71 -6.52
N ILE A 203 14.43 -14.28 -7.26
CA ILE A 203 15.65 -13.59 -7.66
C ILE A 203 15.34 -12.39 -8.56
N ALA A 204 14.45 -12.54 -9.55
CA ALA A 204 14.04 -11.45 -10.42
C ALA A 204 13.42 -10.29 -9.61
N SER A 205 12.56 -10.60 -8.64
CA SER A 205 11.91 -9.61 -7.78
C SER A 205 12.93 -8.87 -6.91
N ILE A 206 13.91 -9.57 -6.33
CA ILE A 206 14.99 -8.91 -5.56
C ILE A 206 15.79 -7.96 -6.44
N ILE A 207 16.23 -8.40 -7.61
CA ILE A 207 17.02 -7.57 -8.52
C ILE A 207 16.23 -6.29 -8.87
N ALA A 208 14.93 -6.42 -9.18
CA ALA A 208 14.07 -5.28 -9.45
C ALA A 208 13.95 -4.32 -8.25
N GLN A 209 13.81 -4.85 -7.03
CA GLN A 209 13.76 -4.05 -5.81
C GLN A 209 15.07 -3.27 -5.58
N TYR A 210 16.23 -3.92 -5.75
CA TYR A 210 17.52 -3.23 -5.64
C TYR A 210 17.75 -2.20 -6.74
N ILE A 211 17.26 -2.42 -7.95
CA ILE A 211 17.33 -1.44 -9.04
C ILE A 211 16.51 -0.20 -8.70
N SER A 212 15.25 -0.36 -8.29
CA SER A 212 14.39 0.78 -7.92
C SER A 212 14.96 1.56 -6.73
N ALA A 213 15.47 0.86 -5.71
CA ALA A 213 16.13 1.47 -4.56
C ALA A 213 17.40 2.24 -4.96
N THR A 214 18.23 1.65 -5.80
CA THR A 214 19.46 2.29 -6.29
C THR A 214 19.15 3.55 -7.09
N LEU A 215 18.15 3.51 -7.96
CA LEU A 215 17.76 4.67 -8.77
C LEU A 215 17.27 5.83 -7.89
N ILE A 216 16.41 5.56 -6.91
CA ILE A 216 15.85 6.59 -6.05
C ILE A 216 16.91 7.16 -5.09
N ILE A 217 17.75 6.33 -4.50
CA ILE A 217 18.85 6.77 -3.62
C ILE A 217 19.89 7.56 -4.41
N ARG A 218 20.28 7.09 -5.60
CA ARG A 218 21.21 7.84 -6.48
C ARG A 218 20.66 9.20 -6.86
N PHE A 219 19.35 9.31 -7.08
CA PHE A 219 18.71 10.60 -7.33
C PHE A 219 18.82 11.52 -6.11
N LEU A 220 18.47 11.03 -4.90
CA LEU A 220 18.56 11.83 -3.66
C LEU A 220 19.98 12.27 -3.35
N LEU A 221 20.98 11.41 -3.61
CA LEU A 221 22.41 11.75 -3.45
C LEU A 221 22.90 12.83 -4.43
N LYS A 222 22.27 12.95 -5.61
CA LYS A 222 22.58 13.97 -6.62
C LYS A 222 21.77 15.25 -6.47
N THR A 223 20.77 15.24 -5.60
CA THR A 223 19.88 16.38 -5.39
C THR A 223 20.56 17.41 -4.50
N TYR A 224 20.63 18.64 -5.00
CA TYR A 224 21.09 19.80 -4.22
C TYR A 224 19.86 20.45 -3.58
N GLY A 225 19.81 20.52 -2.26
CA GLY A 225 18.71 21.11 -1.52
C GLY A 225 18.47 20.44 -0.17
N SER A 226 17.43 20.86 0.52
CA SER A 226 17.15 20.43 1.90
C SER A 226 16.75 18.95 2.02
N TYR A 227 16.18 18.36 0.98
CA TYR A 227 15.79 16.95 0.95
C TYR A 227 16.80 16.04 0.25
N GLY A 228 17.91 16.61 -0.27
CA GLY A 228 19.01 15.84 -0.85
C GLY A 228 19.74 15.04 0.23
N LEU A 229 20.11 13.80 -0.08
CA LEU A 229 20.84 12.93 0.83
C LEU A 229 22.34 13.22 0.73
N ARG A 230 23.02 13.38 1.88
CA ARG A 230 24.46 13.53 1.97
C ARG A 230 25.03 12.49 2.91
N MET A 231 25.90 11.64 2.40
CA MET A 231 26.47 10.52 3.17
C MET A 231 27.17 10.96 4.46
N LYS A 232 27.77 12.16 4.47
CA LYS A 232 28.48 12.71 5.64
C LYS A 232 27.55 13.18 6.76
N ASP A 233 26.31 13.49 6.42
CA ASP A 233 25.32 14.06 7.34
C ASP A 233 24.33 12.99 7.85
N ILE A 234 24.53 11.71 7.47
CA ILE A 234 23.69 10.60 7.91
C ILE A 234 23.89 10.39 9.42
N ALA A 235 22.88 10.79 10.18
CA ALA A 235 22.87 10.66 11.65
C ALA A 235 21.40 10.53 12.14
N ILE A 236 21.24 9.96 13.32
CA ILE A 236 19.93 9.84 13.97
C ILE A 236 19.71 11.09 14.83
N ASP A 237 18.75 11.92 14.42
CA ASP A 237 18.18 12.97 15.26
C ASP A 237 16.99 12.41 16.02
N ARG A 238 17.00 12.53 17.35
CA ARG A 238 15.97 11.90 18.23
C ARG A 238 14.58 12.46 17.97
N ASP A 239 14.46 13.75 17.73
CA ASP A 239 13.15 14.38 17.49
C ASP A 239 12.59 13.97 16.14
N ALA A 240 13.41 13.95 15.09
CA ALA A 240 13.04 13.46 13.78
C ALA A 240 12.65 11.97 13.82
N ALA A 241 13.42 11.15 14.52
CA ALA A 241 13.12 9.73 14.68
C ALA A 241 11.78 9.51 15.40
N ALA A 242 11.56 10.20 16.53
CA ALA A 242 10.31 10.12 17.27
C ALA A 242 9.10 10.57 16.42
N ALA A 243 9.26 11.66 15.65
CA ALA A 243 8.20 12.15 14.78
C ALA A 243 7.82 11.14 13.68
N VAL A 244 8.82 10.58 12.98
CA VAL A 244 8.61 9.59 11.91
C VAL A 244 8.02 8.30 12.47
N LEU A 245 8.56 7.77 13.57
CA LEU A 245 8.07 6.53 14.20
C LEU A 245 6.65 6.69 14.76
N ARG A 246 6.32 7.85 15.32
CA ARG A 246 4.97 8.14 15.84
C ARG A 246 3.88 8.07 14.77
N ILE A 247 4.23 8.29 13.50
CA ILE A 247 3.30 8.19 12.38
C ILE A 247 3.46 6.84 11.68
N GLY A 248 4.70 6.44 11.40
CA GLY A 248 5.00 5.24 10.61
C GLY A 248 4.64 3.93 11.30
N VAL A 249 4.98 3.77 12.60
CA VAL A 249 4.71 2.52 13.32
C VAL A 249 3.21 2.24 13.47
N PRO A 250 2.35 3.18 13.88
CA PRO A 250 0.91 2.93 13.89
C PRO A 250 0.36 2.60 12.51
N ALA A 251 0.85 3.26 11.45
CA ALA A 251 0.46 2.96 10.08
C ALA A 251 0.86 1.54 9.67
N ALA A 252 2.08 1.12 10.00
CA ALA A 252 2.57 -0.25 9.77
C ALA A 252 1.70 -1.29 10.49
N ILE A 253 1.37 -1.07 11.75
CA ILE A 253 0.47 -1.93 12.54
C ILE A 253 -0.90 -2.01 11.88
N GLN A 254 -1.45 -0.88 11.41
CA GLN A 254 -2.73 -0.86 10.72
C GLN A 254 -2.73 -1.75 9.47
N TYR A 255 -1.74 -1.62 8.58
CA TYR A 255 -1.63 -2.46 7.39
C TYR A 255 -1.54 -3.95 7.74
N SER A 256 -0.74 -4.29 8.75
CA SER A 256 -0.57 -5.67 9.21
C SER A 256 -1.88 -6.26 9.75
N LEU A 257 -2.59 -5.53 10.59
CA LEU A 257 -3.85 -5.98 11.18
C LEU A 257 -4.98 -6.08 10.15
N PHE A 258 -5.00 -5.22 9.13
CA PHE A 258 -5.92 -5.36 8.01
C PHE A 258 -5.69 -6.67 7.23
N ALA A 259 -4.45 -7.03 6.98
CA ALA A 259 -4.13 -8.30 6.33
C ALA A 259 -4.65 -9.49 7.14
N ILE A 260 -4.48 -9.47 8.47
CA ILE A 260 -5.01 -10.52 9.36
C ILE A 260 -6.55 -10.56 9.32
N ALA A 261 -7.23 -9.41 9.34
CA ALA A 261 -8.70 -9.37 9.25
C ALA A 261 -9.21 -9.97 7.94
N ASN A 262 -8.52 -9.72 6.83
CA ASN A 262 -8.87 -10.29 5.53
C ASN A 262 -8.67 -11.81 5.50
N ILE A 263 -7.68 -12.36 6.22
CA ILE A 263 -7.51 -13.81 6.38
C ILE A 263 -8.72 -14.41 7.12
N CYS A 264 -9.17 -13.79 8.20
CA CYS A 264 -10.35 -14.27 8.93
C CYS A 264 -11.60 -14.32 8.05
N ILE A 265 -11.79 -13.30 7.20
CA ILE A 265 -12.90 -13.28 6.23
C ILE A 265 -12.72 -14.39 5.20
N GLN A 266 -11.52 -14.57 4.65
CA GLN A 266 -11.25 -15.61 3.67
C GLN A 266 -11.47 -17.01 4.25
N THR A 267 -11.10 -17.25 5.52
CA THR A 267 -11.39 -18.50 6.23
C THR A 267 -12.89 -18.76 6.31
N SER A 268 -13.69 -17.72 6.54
CA SER A 268 -15.15 -17.83 6.54
C SER A 268 -15.72 -18.12 5.15
N ILE A 269 -15.15 -17.54 4.09
CA ILE A 269 -15.50 -17.85 2.70
C ILE A 269 -15.19 -19.31 2.36
N ASN A 270 -14.06 -19.82 2.83
CA ASN A 270 -13.64 -21.21 2.61
C ASN A 270 -14.57 -22.24 3.26
N SER A 271 -15.49 -21.83 4.13
CA SER A 271 -16.54 -22.72 4.67
C SER A 271 -17.69 -22.99 3.70
N PHE A 272 -17.79 -22.24 2.59
CA PHE A 272 -18.74 -22.47 1.52
C PHE A 272 -18.22 -23.47 0.48
N SER A 273 -19.03 -23.77 -0.53
CA SER A 273 -18.63 -24.64 -1.64
C SER A 273 -17.46 -24.05 -2.44
N HIS A 274 -16.68 -24.90 -3.10
CA HIS A 274 -15.53 -24.47 -3.92
C HIS A 274 -15.95 -23.44 -5.00
N VAL A 275 -17.12 -23.57 -5.58
CA VAL A 275 -17.65 -22.63 -6.58
C VAL A 275 -17.79 -21.21 -6.01
N VAL A 276 -18.25 -21.09 -4.77
CA VAL A 276 -18.34 -19.80 -4.04
C VAL A 276 -16.96 -19.22 -3.80
N VAL A 277 -16.01 -20.04 -3.37
CA VAL A 277 -14.63 -19.63 -3.10
C VAL A 277 -13.95 -19.12 -4.37
N GLU A 278 -14.14 -19.83 -5.49
CA GLU A 278 -13.58 -19.43 -6.79
C GLU A 278 -14.21 -18.11 -7.29
N GLY A 279 -15.54 -17.98 -7.22
CA GLY A 279 -16.25 -16.76 -7.60
C GLY A 279 -15.84 -15.55 -6.75
N ASN A 280 -15.71 -15.74 -5.44
CA ASN A 280 -15.18 -14.70 -4.54
C ASN A 280 -13.75 -14.32 -4.89
N SER A 281 -12.88 -15.29 -5.16
CA SER A 281 -11.48 -15.04 -5.50
C SER A 281 -11.34 -14.28 -6.82
N ALA A 282 -12.11 -14.63 -7.84
CA ALA A 282 -12.15 -13.90 -9.11
C ALA A 282 -12.59 -12.44 -8.90
N ALA A 283 -13.65 -12.21 -8.12
CA ALA A 283 -14.16 -10.88 -7.83
C ALA A 283 -13.19 -10.03 -6.98
N THR A 284 -12.41 -10.63 -6.06
CA THR A 284 -11.45 -9.92 -5.19
C THR A 284 -10.33 -9.24 -5.97
N ASN A 285 -10.01 -9.69 -7.19
CA ASN A 285 -9.03 -9.00 -8.03
C ASN A 285 -9.47 -7.57 -8.39
N ALA A 286 -10.77 -7.31 -8.49
CA ALA A 286 -11.30 -5.98 -8.71
C ALA A 286 -11.10 -5.05 -7.50
N ASP A 287 -11.14 -5.61 -6.28
CA ASP A 287 -10.96 -4.86 -5.03
C ASP A 287 -9.61 -4.13 -5.04
N SER A 288 -8.53 -4.84 -5.37
CA SER A 288 -7.19 -4.26 -5.42
C SER A 288 -7.07 -3.14 -6.45
N LEU A 289 -7.61 -3.34 -7.65
CA LEU A 289 -7.56 -2.33 -8.71
C LEU A 289 -8.25 -1.02 -8.29
N ILE A 290 -9.47 -1.11 -7.74
CA ILE A 290 -10.24 0.07 -7.33
C ILE A 290 -9.57 0.74 -6.12
N TYR A 291 -9.22 -0.04 -5.09
CA TYR A 291 -8.64 0.47 -3.87
C TYR A 291 -7.29 1.16 -4.11
N ASP A 292 -6.41 0.58 -4.91
CA ASP A 292 -5.08 1.12 -5.19
C ASP A 292 -5.14 2.43 -5.99
N MET A 293 -6.16 2.60 -6.85
CA MET A 293 -6.40 3.87 -7.51
C MET A 293 -6.88 4.94 -6.53
N MET A 294 -7.77 4.59 -5.59
CA MET A 294 -8.24 5.49 -4.54
C MET A 294 -7.13 5.88 -3.57
N ALA A 295 -6.18 4.96 -3.26
CA ALA A 295 -5.07 5.17 -2.34
C ALA A 295 -4.12 6.30 -2.77
N ALA A 296 -4.05 6.61 -4.07
CA ALA A 296 -3.31 7.76 -4.57
C ALA A 296 -3.84 9.08 -4.00
N PHE A 297 -5.16 9.22 -3.84
CA PHE A 297 -5.76 10.41 -3.22
C PHE A 297 -5.54 10.46 -1.71
N TYR A 298 -5.43 9.33 -1.03
CA TYR A 298 -5.10 9.28 0.40
C TYR A 298 -3.66 9.74 0.65
N THR A 299 -2.73 9.35 -0.21
CA THR A 299 -1.35 9.84 -0.18
C THR A 299 -1.31 11.35 -0.45
N ALA A 300 -2.05 11.83 -1.44
CA ALA A 300 -2.19 13.26 -1.71
C ALA A 300 -2.79 14.01 -0.51
N CYS A 301 -3.83 13.46 0.13
CA CYS A 301 -4.44 14.03 1.33
C CYS A 301 -3.40 14.27 2.43
N THR A 302 -2.62 13.23 2.77
CA THR A 302 -1.57 13.32 3.79
C THR A 302 -0.53 14.38 3.43
N SER A 303 0.01 14.36 2.22
CA SER A 303 1.10 15.26 1.79
C SER A 303 0.64 16.73 1.72
N PHE A 304 -0.51 17.00 1.09
CA PHE A 304 -1.03 18.36 0.98
C PHE A 304 -1.49 18.92 2.33
N ILE A 305 -2.13 18.12 3.18
CA ILE A 305 -2.52 18.55 4.53
C ILE A 305 -1.29 18.87 5.34
N ALA A 306 -0.27 18.00 5.34
CA ALA A 306 0.94 18.23 6.13
C ALA A 306 1.68 19.49 5.67
N GLN A 307 1.86 19.72 4.35
CA GLN A 307 2.48 20.96 3.86
C GLN A 307 1.67 22.20 4.19
N ASN A 308 0.34 22.17 4.00
CA ASN A 308 -0.50 23.35 4.31
C ASN A 308 -0.59 23.61 5.81
N LEU A 309 -0.52 22.58 6.65
CA LEU A 309 -0.40 22.72 8.10
C LEU A 309 0.93 23.38 8.48
N GLY A 310 2.06 22.91 7.92
CA GLY A 310 3.37 23.51 8.13
C GLY A 310 3.39 25.00 7.74
N ALA A 311 2.75 25.32 6.61
CA ALA A 311 2.58 26.71 6.13
C ALA A 311 1.53 27.53 6.90
N ARG A 312 0.93 26.98 7.97
CA ARG A 312 -0.13 27.61 8.79
C ARG A 312 -1.39 28.04 7.99
N LYS A 313 -1.68 27.36 6.88
CA LYS A 313 -2.84 27.62 6.01
C LYS A 313 -4.03 26.74 6.37
N LYS A 314 -4.63 26.96 7.53
CA LYS A 314 -5.72 26.14 8.11
C LYS A 314 -6.88 25.92 7.13
N GLU A 315 -7.36 26.95 6.42
CA GLU A 315 -8.43 26.78 5.45
C GLU A 315 -8.08 25.83 4.30
N ARG A 316 -6.81 25.86 3.85
CA ARG A 316 -6.36 24.95 2.79
C ARG A 316 -6.27 23.50 3.25
N VAL A 317 -5.99 23.26 4.55
CA VAL A 317 -6.07 21.92 5.14
C VAL A 317 -7.47 21.34 4.97
N LEU A 318 -8.51 22.12 5.32
CA LEU A 318 -9.90 21.67 5.19
C LEU A 318 -10.34 21.51 3.73
N ARG A 319 -9.96 22.45 2.87
CA ARG A 319 -10.25 22.36 1.43
C ARG A 319 -9.57 21.12 0.80
N THR A 320 -8.32 20.82 1.20
CA THR A 320 -7.63 19.62 0.76
C THR A 320 -8.40 18.35 1.16
N PHE A 321 -8.85 18.29 2.42
CA PHE A 321 -9.64 17.17 2.92
C PHE A 321 -10.86 16.89 2.04
N PHE A 322 -11.68 17.93 1.77
CA PHE A 322 -12.89 17.74 0.97
C PHE A 322 -12.61 17.43 -0.50
N ILE A 323 -11.56 18.03 -1.10
CA ILE A 323 -11.21 17.76 -2.50
C ILE A 323 -10.71 16.32 -2.66
N THR A 324 -9.84 15.87 -1.77
CA THR A 324 -9.32 14.47 -1.84
C THR A 324 -10.41 13.45 -1.53
N LEU A 325 -11.31 13.77 -0.59
CA LEU A 325 -12.49 12.95 -0.33
C LEU A 325 -13.40 12.84 -1.56
N ALA A 326 -13.72 14.00 -2.19
CA ALA A 326 -14.56 14.03 -3.38
C ALA A 326 -13.93 13.23 -4.54
N TYR A 327 -12.62 13.38 -4.78
CA TYR A 327 -11.92 12.63 -5.84
C TYR A 327 -11.85 11.15 -5.54
N SER A 328 -11.55 10.76 -4.31
CA SER A 328 -11.53 9.35 -3.91
C SER A 328 -12.93 8.72 -4.02
N PHE A 329 -13.97 9.43 -3.54
CA PHE A 329 -15.36 9.01 -3.65
C PHE A 329 -15.79 8.84 -5.11
N LEU A 330 -15.53 9.85 -5.96
CA LEU A 330 -15.86 9.81 -7.38
C LEU A 330 -15.10 8.68 -8.10
N MET A 331 -13.84 8.47 -7.77
CA MET A 331 -13.06 7.37 -8.33
C MET A 331 -13.66 6.02 -7.95
N GLY A 332 -13.95 5.80 -6.67
CA GLY A 332 -14.62 4.58 -6.19
C GLY A 332 -15.99 4.38 -6.84
N LEU A 333 -16.78 5.46 -7.00
CA LEU A 333 -18.09 5.41 -7.64
C LEU A 333 -17.97 5.06 -9.12
N VAL A 334 -17.13 5.75 -9.88
CA VAL A 334 -16.97 5.53 -11.33
C VAL A 334 -16.46 4.12 -11.62
N LEU A 335 -15.43 3.69 -10.91
CA LEU A 335 -14.87 2.36 -11.08
C LEU A 335 -15.80 1.28 -10.56
N GLY A 336 -16.50 1.51 -9.44
CA GLY A 336 -17.49 0.59 -8.90
C GLY A 336 -18.68 0.40 -9.84
N VAL A 337 -19.23 1.50 -10.38
CA VAL A 337 -20.31 1.45 -11.37
C VAL A 337 -19.84 0.77 -12.66
N ALA A 338 -18.65 1.08 -13.15
CA ALA A 338 -18.08 0.42 -14.31
C ALA A 338 -17.94 -1.09 -14.06
N LEU A 339 -17.39 -1.48 -12.91
CA LEU A 339 -17.29 -2.90 -12.53
C LEU A 339 -18.66 -3.57 -12.42
N PHE A 340 -19.66 -2.90 -11.86
CA PHE A 340 -21.02 -3.43 -11.76
C PHE A 340 -21.65 -3.64 -13.13
N ILE A 341 -21.48 -2.72 -14.08
CA ILE A 341 -22.00 -2.84 -15.44
C ILE A 341 -21.27 -3.96 -16.19
N PHE A 342 -19.94 -4.01 -16.08
CA PHE A 342 -19.10 -4.96 -16.79
C PHE A 342 -18.70 -6.20 -15.96
N GLN A 343 -19.44 -6.54 -14.89
CA GLN A 343 -19.11 -7.63 -13.98
C GLN A 343 -18.93 -8.99 -14.69
N ARG A 344 -19.80 -9.34 -15.63
CA ARG A 344 -19.71 -10.61 -16.37
C ARG A 344 -18.48 -10.64 -17.29
N PRO A 345 -18.23 -9.65 -18.17
CA PRO A 345 -16.99 -9.57 -18.94
C PRO A 345 -15.72 -9.60 -18.07
N PHE A 346 -15.73 -8.93 -16.92
CA PHE A 346 -14.60 -8.94 -15.99
C PHE A 346 -14.34 -10.35 -15.42
N LEU A 347 -15.38 -11.04 -14.96
CA LEU A 347 -15.28 -12.38 -14.39
C LEU A 347 -14.87 -13.43 -15.43
N LEU A 348 -15.31 -13.27 -16.70
CA LEU A 348 -14.89 -14.12 -17.81
C LEU A 348 -13.38 -14.09 -18.08
N LEU A 349 -12.63 -13.10 -17.60
CA LEU A 349 -11.17 -13.09 -17.66
C LEU A 349 -10.54 -14.19 -16.78
N PHE A 350 -11.27 -14.67 -15.77
CA PHE A 350 -10.77 -15.61 -14.78
C PHE A 350 -11.39 -17.00 -14.88
N THR A 351 -12.63 -17.09 -15.34
CA THR A 351 -13.38 -18.36 -15.43
C THR A 351 -14.44 -18.30 -16.51
N SER A 352 -14.73 -19.48 -17.08
CA SER A 352 -15.86 -19.68 -18.02
C SER A 352 -17.03 -20.43 -17.38
N ASP A 353 -16.94 -20.78 -16.09
CA ASP A 353 -18.02 -21.48 -15.37
C ASP A 353 -19.09 -20.48 -14.93
N ASP A 354 -20.30 -20.61 -15.44
CA ASP A 354 -21.42 -19.72 -15.13
C ASP A 354 -21.81 -19.74 -13.64
N ALA A 355 -21.64 -20.85 -12.93
CA ALA A 355 -21.91 -20.92 -11.50
C ALA A 355 -20.90 -20.09 -10.71
N VAL A 356 -19.62 -20.16 -11.05
CA VAL A 356 -18.54 -19.35 -10.47
C VAL A 356 -18.77 -17.86 -10.76
N ILE A 357 -19.14 -17.52 -12.00
CA ILE A 357 -19.48 -16.15 -12.41
C ILE A 357 -20.64 -15.61 -11.57
N HIS A 358 -21.70 -16.41 -11.36
CA HIS A 358 -22.85 -15.99 -10.55
C HIS A 358 -22.45 -15.58 -9.13
N TYR A 359 -21.63 -16.38 -8.45
CA TYR A 359 -21.17 -16.04 -7.09
C TYR A 359 -20.20 -14.84 -7.08
N GLY A 360 -19.36 -14.68 -8.10
CA GLY A 360 -18.55 -13.49 -8.29
C GLY A 360 -19.41 -12.23 -8.46
N GLN A 361 -20.52 -12.31 -9.20
CA GLN A 361 -21.46 -11.21 -9.37
C GLN A 361 -22.17 -10.81 -8.06
N ILE A 362 -22.50 -11.77 -7.18
CA ILE A 362 -23.08 -11.48 -5.87
C ILE A 362 -22.12 -10.61 -5.04
N ARG A 363 -20.81 -10.93 -5.02
CA ARG A 363 -19.81 -10.12 -4.35
C ARG A 363 -19.68 -8.75 -4.97
N ILE A 364 -19.52 -8.66 -6.29
CA ILE A 364 -19.36 -7.38 -7.01
C ILE A 364 -20.59 -6.50 -6.77
N GLY A 365 -21.80 -7.07 -6.76
CA GLY A 365 -23.05 -6.33 -6.51
C GLY A 365 -23.06 -5.59 -5.16
N VAL A 366 -22.40 -6.13 -4.14
CA VAL A 366 -22.24 -5.46 -2.84
C VAL A 366 -21.04 -4.53 -2.87
N MET A 367 -19.86 -5.04 -3.24
CA MET A 367 -18.60 -4.33 -3.08
C MET A 367 -18.46 -3.11 -3.98
N ALA A 368 -19.03 -3.12 -5.19
CA ALA A 368 -18.95 -2.03 -6.15
C ALA A 368 -19.37 -0.66 -5.58
N PHE A 369 -20.35 -0.64 -4.68
CA PHE A 369 -20.84 0.58 -4.04
C PHE A 369 -20.19 0.84 -2.67
N VAL A 370 -19.64 -0.18 -2.05
CA VAL A 370 -19.02 -0.08 -0.71
C VAL A 370 -17.68 0.64 -0.76
N TYR A 371 -16.98 0.64 -1.92
CA TYR A 371 -15.74 1.43 -2.07
C TYR A 371 -15.95 2.92 -1.83
N CYS A 372 -17.11 3.48 -2.20
CA CYS A 372 -17.43 4.88 -1.90
C CYS A 372 -17.45 5.17 -0.39
N VAL A 373 -17.87 4.20 0.42
CA VAL A 373 -17.87 4.31 1.89
C VAL A 373 -16.44 4.27 2.44
N SER A 374 -15.57 3.40 1.87
CA SER A 374 -14.18 3.33 2.30
C SER A 374 -13.44 4.66 2.09
N ALA A 375 -13.84 5.46 1.07
CA ALA A 375 -13.26 6.77 0.84
C ALA A 375 -13.35 7.69 2.08
N PHE A 376 -14.47 7.67 2.81
CA PHE A 376 -14.65 8.46 4.02
C PHE A 376 -13.75 7.98 5.16
N MET A 377 -13.55 6.69 5.29
CA MET A 377 -12.69 6.09 6.31
C MET A 377 -11.20 6.42 6.05
N ASP A 378 -10.74 6.11 4.85
CA ASP A 378 -9.32 6.20 4.53
C ASP A 378 -8.85 7.65 4.36
N ASN A 379 -9.70 8.52 3.79
CA ASN A 379 -9.39 9.94 3.68
C ASN A 379 -9.31 10.63 5.07
N ALA A 380 -10.20 10.26 6.01
CA ALA A 380 -10.13 10.77 7.39
C ALA A 380 -8.85 10.32 8.10
N THR A 381 -8.45 9.06 7.90
CA THR A 381 -7.20 8.50 8.44
C THR A 381 -5.98 9.20 7.83
N ALA A 382 -5.97 9.41 6.52
CA ALA A 382 -4.91 10.10 5.81
C ALA A 382 -4.79 11.56 6.25
N ALA A 383 -5.92 12.25 6.42
CA ALA A 383 -5.97 13.61 6.92
C ALA A 383 -5.45 13.73 8.34
N ALA A 384 -5.82 12.80 9.22
CA ALA A 384 -5.32 12.77 10.58
C ALA A 384 -3.80 12.52 10.63
N ARG A 385 -3.26 11.65 9.76
CA ARG A 385 -1.81 11.49 9.60
C ARG A 385 -1.14 12.79 9.11
N GLY A 386 -1.75 13.48 8.17
CA GLY A 386 -1.27 14.77 7.66
C GLY A 386 -1.17 15.85 8.73
N ILE A 387 -2.03 15.82 9.74
CA ILE A 387 -1.91 16.71 10.93
C ILE A 387 -1.04 16.13 12.05
N GLY A 388 -0.26 15.08 11.78
CA GLY A 388 0.66 14.46 12.74
C GLY A 388 0.01 13.55 13.77
N LYS A 389 -1.26 13.16 13.58
CA LYS A 389 -2.02 12.30 14.49
C LYS A 389 -2.25 10.92 13.84
N SER A 390 -1.46 9.90 14.20
CA SER A 390 -1.57 8.57 13.60
C SER A 390 -2.08 7.51 14.59
N VAL A 391 -1.70 7.60 15.86
CA VAL A 391 -2.01 6.55 16.86
C VAL A 391 -3.52 6.34 17.01
N MET A 392 -4.27 7.40 17.31
CA MET A 392 -5.71 7.26 17.56
C MET A 392 -6.52 6.89 16.29
N PRO A 393 -6.25 7.45 15.10
CA PRO A 393 -6.84 6.96 13.86
C PRO A 393 -6.56 5.48 13.61
N THR A 394 -5.35 5.00 13.89
CA THR A 394 -5.03 3.56 13.80
C THR A 394 -5.89 2.74 14.77
N ILE A 395 -6.04 3.18 16.03
CA ILE A 395 -6.91 2.51 17.00
C ILE A 395 -8.36 2.47 16.50
N ILE A 396 -8.88 3.59 15.98
CA ILE A 396 -10.25 3.65 15.43
C ILE A 396 -10.41 2.64 14.29
N VAL A 397 -9.46 2.58 13.36
CA VAL A 397 -9.50 1.63 12.24
C VAL A 397 -9.39 0.18 12.73
N VAL A 398 -8.48 -0.10 13.65
CA VAL A 398 -8.30 -1.46 14.22
C VAL A 398 -9.57 -1.91 14.94
N MET A 399 -10.14 -1.06 15.78
CA MET A 399 -11.38 -1.42 16.52
C MET A 399 -12.58 -1.55 15.56
N GLY A 400 -12.76 -0.62 14.63
CA GLY A 400 -13.92 -0.60 13.72
C GLY A 400 -13.82 -1.59 12.55
N SER A 401 -12.63 -1.88 12.06
CA SER A 401 -12.46 -2.74 10.87
C SER A 401 -11.79 -4.08 11.14
N VAL A 402 -11.08 -4.26 12.26
CA VAL A 402 -10.46 -5.56 12.60
C VAL A 402 -11.25 -6.25 13.70
N VAL A 403 -11.29 -5.64 14.89
CA VAL A 403 -11.97 -6.24 16.04
C VAL A 403 -13.46 -6.43 15.77
N PHE A 404 -14.12 -5.43 15.23
CA PHE A 404 -15.54 -5.51 14.85
C PHE A 404 -15.79 -6.65 13.86
N ARG A 405 -14.93 -6.85 12.86
CA ARG A 405 -15.09 -7.94 11.89
C ARG A 405 -14.95 -9.30 12.53
N ILE A 406 -14.00 -9.48 13.45
CA ILE A 406 -13.85 -10.75 14.18
C ILE A 406 -15.11 -11.02 15.01
N ILE A 407 -15.62 -10.02 15.74
CA ILE A 407 -16.87 -10.16 16.52
C ILE A 407 -18.04 -10.50 15.59
N TRP A 408 -18.18 -9.82 14.46
CA TRP A 408 -19.23 -10.09 13.47
C TRP A 408 -19.17 -11.52 12.94
N LEU A 409 -17.99 -12.04 12.63
CA LEU A 409 -17.80 -13.41 12.15
C LEU A 409 -18.20 -14.44 13.21
N LEU A 410 -17.88 -14.18 14.47
CA LEU A 410 -18.19 -15.07 15.61
C LEU A 410 -19.64 -14.99 16.08
N THR A 411 -20.39 -13.95 15.72
CA THR A 411 -21.76 -13.71 16.16
C THR A 411 -22.73 -13.77 14.97
N VAL A 412 -22.82 -12.70 14.19
CA VAL A 412 -23.80 -12.55 13.12
C VAL A 412 -23.59 -13.59 12.01
N PHE A 413 -22.35 -13.72 11.51
CA PHE A 413 -22.07 -14.71 10.48
C PHE A 413 -22.21 -16.14 10.99
N ALA A 414 -21.80 -16.42 12.22
CA ALA A 414 -21.97 -17.76 12.83
C ALA A 414 -23.43 -18.17 12.95
N TYR A 415 -24.35 -17.20 13.12
CA TYR A 415 -25.78 -17.45 13.19
C TYR A 415 -26.44 -17.62 11.82
N PHE A 416 -26.23 -16.66 10.91
CA PHE A 416 -26.91 -16.63 9.61
C PHE A 416 -26.26 -17.52 8.54
N LYS A 417 -24.94 -17.67 8.54
CA LYS A 417 -24.13 -18.47 7.60
C LYS A 417 -24.46 -18.20 6.11
N THR A 418 -24.73 -16.94 5.75
CA THR A 418 -25.05 -16.51 4.40
C THR A 418 -23.98 -15.60 3.82
N LEU A 419 -23.83 -15.59 2.48
CA LEU A 419 -22.90 -14.67 1.79
C LEU A 419 -23.28 -13.20 2.02
N GLN A 420 -24.58 -12.90 2.08
CA GLN A 420 -25.05 -11.55 2.37
C GLN A 420 -24.59 -11.07 3.74
N SER A 421 -24.74 -11.91 4.80
CA SER A 421 -24.27 -11.57 6.13
C SER A 421 -22.75 -11.39 6.18
N LEU A 422 -22.01 -12.15 5.35
CA LEU A 422 -20.56 -12.03 5.26
C LEU A 422 -20.14 -10.72 4.57
N TYR A 423 -20.78 -10.33 3.47
CA TYR A 423 -20.40 -9.11 2.75
C TYR A 423 -20.89 -7.82 3.42
N LEU A 424 -21.98 -7.86 4.18
CA LEU A 424 -22.44 -6.73 4.99
C LEU A 424 -21.41 -6.27 6.04
N ILE A 425 -20.49 -7.13 6.44
CA ILE A 425 -19.41 -6.80 7.35
C ILE A 425 -18.57 -5.61 6.84
N TYR A 426 -18.34 -5.52 5.53
CA TYR A 426 -17.58 -4.42 4.93
C TYR A 426 -18.36 -3.10 5.04
N VAL A 427 -19.64 -3.12 4.69
CA VAL A 427 -20.51 -1.93 4.72
C VAL A 427 -20.54 -1.33 6.12
N ILE A 428 -20.85 -2.17 7.12
CA ILE A 428 -21.05 -1.70 8.50
C ILE A 428 -19.73 -1.31 9.13
N SER A 429 -18.67 -2.13 9.00
CA SER A 429 -17.37 -1.84 9.59
C SER A 429 -16.76 -0.56 9.05
N TRP A 430 -16.80 -0.34 7.74
CA TRP A 430 -16.27 0.86 7.13
C TRP A 430 -17.10 2.09 7.45
N THR A 431 -18.43 1.98 7.53
CA THR A 431 -19.31 3.10 7.93
C THR A 431 -19.02 3.54 9.36
N LEU A 432 -18.96 2.60 10.30
CA LEU A 432 -18.67 2.92 11.71
C LEU A 432 -17.27 3.55 11.86
N THR A 433 -16.29 2.98 11.19
CA THR A 433 -14.92 3.50 11.21
C THR A 433 -14.83 4.88 10.57
N ALA A 434 -15.55 5.09 9.44
CA ALA A 434 -15.63 6.39 8.76
C ALA A 434 -16.23 7.47 9.68
N ILE A 435 -17.34 7.18 10.34
CA ILE A 435 -17.99 8.13 11.28
C ILE A 435 -17.01 8.52 12.38
N ALA A 436 -16.41 7.53 13.07
CA ALA A 436 -15.47 7.79 14.16
C ALA A 436 -14.21 8.55 13.68
N GLY A 437 -13.65 8.19 12.52
CA GLY A 437 -12.48 8.85 11.93
C GLY A 437 -12.76 10.30 11.54
N ASN A 438 -13.91 10.59 10.94
CA ASN A 438 -14.30 11.96 10.56
C ASN A 438 -14.57 12.83 11.78
N ILE A 439 -15.23 12.31 12.83
CA ILE A 439 -15.42 13.03 14.10
C ILE A 439 -14.06 13.35 14.72
N TYR A 440 -13.14 12.38 14.75
CA TYR A 440 -11.79 12.58 15.28
C TYR A 440 -11.03 13.67 14.52
N PHE A 441 -11.04 13.62 13.18
CA PHE A 441 -10.39 14.63 12.35
C PHE A 441 -11.00 16.02 12.59
N ALA A 442 -12.34 16.15 12.57
CA ALA A 442 -13.05 17.40 12.77
C ALA A 442 -12.73 18.03 14.15
N TYR A 443 -12.66 17.20 15.20
CA TYR A 443 -12.29 17.65 16.54
C TYR A 443 -10.86 18.23 16.58
N HIS A 444 -9.89 17.55 15.98
CA HIS A 444 -8.50 18.01 15.99
C HIS A 444 -8.28 19.19 15.02
N TYR A 445 -8.98 19.22 13.89
CA TYR A 445 -8.93 20.35 12.97
C TYR A 445 -9.35 21.67 13.63
N ARG A 446 -10.37 21.65 14.51
CA ARG A 446 -10.80 22.85 15.24
C ARG A 446 -9.72 23.42 16.16
N ARG A 447 -8.79 22.58 16.62
CA ARG A 447 -7.72 22.91 17.56
C ARG A 447 -6.38 23.29 16.91
N ILE A 448 -6.28 23.19 15.59
CA ILE A 448 -5.19 23.70 14.77
C ILE A 448 -5.48 25.18 14.47
#